data_706c382bedeee68bf913702c88dc70e6
#
_entry.id   706c382bedeee68bf913702c88dc70e6
#
_cell.length_a   1.000
_cell.length_b   1.000
_cell.length_c   1.000
_cell.angle_alpha   90.00
_cell.angle_beta   90.00
_cell.angle_gamma   90.00
#
_symmetry.space_group_name_H-M   'P 1'
#
loop_
_entity.id
_entity.type
_entity.pdbx_description
1 polymer ?
#
loop_
_entity_poly.entity_id
_entity_poly.type
_entity_poly.pdbx_seq_one_letter_code
_entity_poly.pdbx_strand_id
1 'polypeptide(L)'
;MRKKILNRNFIYFIVFFFLVSCSSVPKYPQNACKIFGEKYSYLKYSRAASKKWNVPISSILAVINKESGFRRFAKPKRTKLFKIIPYRRPSSSLGFSQAVNKTWDLYKKENNKPIALRISFKNSSDFIGWYFWKTNKINKISLKDTRNMYLNYYLGWGA
;
A
#
# COMPACT_ATOMS: atom_id res chain seq x y z
N MET A 1 42.20 29.93 10.36
CA MET A 1 41.11 28.95 10.11
C MET A 1 40.19 29.49 9.03
N ARG A 2 40.27 29.02 7.79
CA ARG A 2 39.36 29.43 6.69
C ARG A 2 38.07 28.60 6.82
N LYS A 3 36.98 29.24 7.24
CA LYS A 3 35.63 28.67 7.13
C LYS A 3 35.29 28.52 5.65
N LYS A 4 35.22 27.25 5.11
CA LYS A 4 34.69 26.97 3.79
C LYS A 4 33.20 27.36 3.81
N ILE A 5 32.87 28.47 3.21
CA ILE A 5 31.49 28.86 2.91
C ILE A 5 31.01 27.85 1.88
N LEU A 6 30.21 26.90 2.31
CA LEU A 6 29.56 25.95 1.41
C LEU A 6 28.65 26.76 0.47
N ASN A 7 28.97 26.71 -0.83
CA ASN A 7 28.33 27.57 -1.82
C ASN A 7 26.81 27.30 -1.82
N ARG A 8 26.02 28.35 -1.53
CA ARG A 8 24.55 28.30 -1.40
C ARG A 8 23.90 27.64 -2.63
N ASN A 9 24.45 27.80 -3.81
CA ASN A 9 23.98 27.19 -5.04
C ASN A 9 24.22 25.67 -5.07
N PHE A 10 25.27 25.17 -4.40
CA PHE A 10 25.54 23.74 -4.27
C PHE A 10 24.53 23.05 -3.35
N ILE A 11 24.08 23.75 -2.30
CA ILE A 11 23.03 23.26 -1.41
C ILE A 11 21.69 23.14 -2.16
N TYR A 12 21.33 24.15 -2.96
CA TYR A 12 20.11 24.07 -3.80
C TYR A 12 20.18 22.98 -4.85
N PHE A 13 21.36 22.71 -5.43
CA PHE A 13 21.57 21.62 -6.38
C PHE A 13 21.39 20.26 -5.73
N ILE A 14 21.91 20.05 -4.52
CA ILE A 14 21.73 18.82 -3.75
C ILE A 14 20.25 18.63 -3.37
N VAL A 15 19.57 19.67 -2.89
CA VAL A 15 18.14 19.60 -2.52
C VAL A 15 17.27 19.29 -3.74
N PHE A 16 17.56 19.87 -4.90
CA PHE A 16 16.85 19.59 -6.16
C PHE A 16 17.00 18.13 -6.61
N PHE A 17 18.16 17.52 -6.42
CA PHE A 17 18.43 16.13 -6.81
C PHE A 17 17.62 15.11 -5.95
N PHE A 18 17.30 15.44 -4.70
CA PHE A 18 16.49 14.59 -3.84
C PHE A 18 14.98 14.61 -4.14
N LEU A 19 14.50 15.56 -4.93
CA LEU A 19 13.07 15.69 -5.27
C LEU A 19 12.62 14.78 -6.42
N VAL A 20 13.51 14.13 -7.14
CA VAL A 20 13.19 13.29 -8.32
C VAL A 20 13.01 11.80 -7.97
N SER A 21 12.57 11.47 -6.77
CA SER A 21 12.16 10.10 -6.45
C SER A 21 10.71 9.86 -6.92
N CYS A 22 10.49 9.85 -8.23
CA CYS A 22 9.22 9.44 -8.81
C CYS A 22 9.00 7.94 -8.54
N SER A 23 8.14 7.64 -7.59
CA SER A 23 7.54 6.31 -7.43
C SER A 23 6.62 6.03 -8.62
N SER A 24 7.20 5.58 -9.74
CA SER A 24 6.43 5.26 -10.95
C SER A 24 5.47 4.09 -10.71
N VAL A 25 4.23 4.24 -11.16
CA VAL A 25 3.25 3.15 -11.23
C VAL A 25 3.69 2.19 -12.33
N PRO A 26 3.53 0.85 -12.18
CA PRO A 26 3.83 -0.10 -13.25
C PRO A 26 3.02 0.23 -14.51
N LYS A 27 3.66 0.13 -15.69
CA LYS A 27 3.01 0.42 -16.97
C LYS A 27 1.87 -0.55 -17.30
N TYR A 28 2.00 -1.80 -16.86
CA TYR A 28 1.03 -2.87 -17.13
C TYR A 28 0.53 -3.50 -15.83
N PRO A 29 -0.32 -2.79 -15.06
CA PRO A 29 -0.73 -3.21 -13.72
C PRO A 29 -1.61 -4.47 -13.69
N GLN A 30 -2.07 -4.94 -14.86
CA GLN A 30 -2.84 -6.17 -15.03
C GLN A 30 -1.96 -7.41 -15.23
N ASN A 31 -0.65 -7.23 -15.47
CA ASN A 31 0.26 -8.32 -15.79
C ASN A 31 1.35 -8.45 -14.72
N ALA A 32 1.22 -9.47 -13.87
CA ALA A 32 2.16 -9.70 -12.77
C ALA A 32 3.62 -9.85 -13.23
N CYS A 33 3.87 -10.55 -14.35
CA CYS A 33 5.23 -10.73 -14.88
C CYS A 33 5.85 -9.40 -15.29
N LYS A 34 5.08 -8.53 -15.95
CA LYS A 34 5.56 -7.18 -16.32
C LYS A 34 5.77 -6.29 -15.10
N ILE A 35 4.87 -6.35 -14.10
CA ILE A 35 5.06 -5.65 -12.82
C ILE A 35 6.38 -6.07 -12.18
N PHE A 36 6.68 -7.36 -12.14
CA PHE A 36 7.89 -7.87 -11.50
C PHE A 36 9.16 -7.54 -12.29
N GLY A 37 9.09 -7.51 -13.62
CA GLY A 37 10.18 -7.04 -14.47
C GLY A 37 10.52 -5.57 -14.23
N GLU A 38 9.51 -4.70 -14.07
CA GLU A 38 9.70 -3.27 -13.78
C GLU A 38 10.07 -3.01 -12.30
N LYS A 39 9.56 -3.81 -11.37
CA LYS A 39 9.66 -3.62 -9.91
C LYS A 39 10.01 -4.94 -9.21
N TYR A 40 11.24 -5.40 -9.35
CA TYR A 40 11.70 -6.65 -8.73
C TYR A 40 11.43 -6.71 -7.21
N SER A 41 11.51 -5.57 -6.52
CA SER A 41 11.18 -5.49 -5.09
C SER A 41 9.73 -5.91 -4.78
N TYR A 42 8.80 -5.71 -5.72
CA TYR A 42 7.40 -6.11 -5.55
C TYR A 42 7.25 -7.63 -5.55
N LEU A 43 7.99 -8.33 -6.41
CA LEU A 43 8.05 -9.80 -6.36
C LEU A 43 8.58 -10.29 -5.01
N LYS A 44 9.71 -9.75 -4.56
CA LYS A 44 10.33 -10.10 -3.27
C LYS A 44 9.34 -9.96 -2.11
N TYR A 45 8.67 -8.82 -2.02
CA TYR A 45 7.76 -8.54 -0.90
C TYR A 45 6.44 -9.29 -1.00
N SER A 46 5.87 -9.46 -2.19
CA SER A 46 4.66 -10.27 -2.39
C SER A 46 4.93 -11.73 -2.07
N ARG A 47 6.09 -12.27 -2.48
CA ARG A 47 6.51 -13.65 -2.17
C ARG A 47 6.70 -13.85 -0.66
N ALA A 48 7.32 -12.89 0.02
CA ALA A 48 7.49 -12.95 1.47
C ALA A 48 6.15 -12.94 2.22
N ALA A 49 5.22 -12.07 1.82
CA ALA A 49 3.88 -12.02 2.39
C ALA A 49 3.07 -13.30 2.09
N SER A 50 3.13 -13.79 0.85
CA SER A 50 2.49 -15.04 0.43
C SER A 50 2.98 -16.24 1.26
N LYS A 51 4.29 -16.39 1.42
CA LYS A 51 4.89 -17.46 2.24
C LYS A 51 4.47 -17.36 3.71
N LYS A 52 4.46 -16.17 4.27
CA LYS A 52 4.14 -15.94 5.69
C LYS A 52 2.68 -16.23 6.02
N TRP A 53 1.76 -15.82 5.14
CA TRP A 53 0.32 -15.84 5.41
C TRP A 53 -0.43 -16.92 4.63
N ASN A 54 0.26 -17.69 3.80
CA ASN A 54 -0.32 -18.71 2.91
C ASN A 54 -1.39 -18.15 1.96
N VAL A 55 -1.19 -16.91 1.48
CA VAL A 55 -2.10 -16.21 0.56
C VAL A 55 -1.47 -16.14 -0.83
N PRO A 56 -2.20 -16.44 -1.92
CA PRO A 56 -1.65 -16.37 -3.28
C PRO A 56 -1.09 -14.98 -3.59
N ILE A 57 0.08 -14.94 -4.26
CA ILE A 57 0.70 -13.67 -4.70
C ILE A 57 -0.27 -12.88 -5.61
N SER A 58 -0.98 -13.58 -6.49
CA SER A 58 -1.99 -12.99 -7.38
C SER A 58 -3.09 -12.27 -6.61
N SER A 59 -3.55 -12.83 -5.49
CA SER A 59 -4.56 -12.19 -4.63
C SER A 59 -4.04 -10.90 -4.01
N ILE A 60 -2.80 -10.91 -3.50
CA ILE A 60 -2.17 -9.71 -2.92
C ILE A 60 -2.06 -8.60 -3.98
N LEU A 61 -1.59 -8.94 -5.19
CA LEU A 61 -1.45 -7.97 -6.29
C LEU A 61 -2.82 -7.47 -6.78
N ALA A 62 -3.83 -8.35 -6.86
CA ALA A 62 -5.19 -7.98 -7.27
C ALA A 62 -5.79 -6.94 -6.32
N VAL A 63 -5.65 -7.13 -5.00
CA VAL A 63 -6.08 -6.14 -4.01
C VAL A 63 -5.36 -4.82 -4.20
N ILE A 64 -4.02 -4.81 -4.29
CA ILE A 64 -3.24 -3.58 -4.48
C ILE A 64 -3.65 -2.85 -5.76
N ASN A 65 -3.84 -3.60 -6.85
CA ASN A 65 -4.29 -3.03 -8.12
C ASN A 65 -5.67 -2.38 -7.98
N LYS A 66 -6.62 -3.08 -7.38
CA LYS A 66 -8.00 -2.60 -7.22
C LYS A 66 -8.09 -1.39 -6.28
N GLU A 67 -7.34 -1.41 -5.16
CA GLU A 67 -7.40 -0.37 -4.14
C GLU A 67 -6.66 0.92 -4.53
N SER A 68 -5.49 0.79 -5.14
CA SER A 68 -4.63 1.95 -5.40
C SER A 68 -4.13 2.07 -6.84
N GLY A 69 -4.28 1.04 -7.67
CA GLY A 69 -3.59 0.95 -8.97
C GLY A 69 -2.07 1.08 -8.80
N PHE A 70 -1.51 0.47 -7.77
CA PHE A 70 -0.09 0.55 -7.39
C PHE A 70 0.41 1.97 -7.05
N ARG A 71 -0.47 2.92 -6.78
CA ARG A 71 -0.10 4.29 -6.39
C ARG A 71 0.28 4.35 -4.92
N ARG A 72 1.54 4.66 -4.65
CA ARG A 72 2.12 4.74 -3.29
C ARG A 72 1.36 5.68 -2.36
N PHE A 73 0.93 6.84 -2.86
CA PHE A 73 0.26 7.88 -2.09
C PHE A 73 -1.23 7.98 -2.39
N ALA A 74 -1.85 6.88 -2.85
CA ALA A 74 -3.29 6.86 -3.11
C ALA A 74 -4.07 7.26 -1.86
N LYS A 75 -5.06 8.13 -2.05
CA LYS A 75 -6.00 8.60 -1.02
C LYS A 75 -7.40 8.70 -1.64
N PRO A 76 -8.48 8.51 -0.87
CA PRO A 76 -9.83 8.77 -1.36
C PRO A 76 -9.97 10.20 -1.87
N LYS A 77 -10.77 10.38 -2.92
CA LYS A 77 -11.11 11.73 -3.39
C LYS A 77 -11.82 12.50 -2.27
N ARG A 78 -11.57 13.80 -2.18
CA ARG A 78 -12.33 14.66 -1.26
C ARG A 78 -13.77 14.79 -1.74
N THR A 79 -14.72 14.76 -0.81
CA THR A 79 -16.08 15.22 -1.08
C THR A 79 -16.03 16.71 -1.41
N LYS A 80 -17.01 17.18 -2.15
CA LYS A 80 -17.12 18.61 -2.50
C LYS A 80 -18.32 19.21 -1.80
N LEU A 81 -18.11 20.31 -1.09
CA LEU A 81 -19.18 21.15 -0.60
C LEU A 81 -19.69 22.00 -1.75
N PHE A 82 -21.01 22.07 -1.93
CA PHE A 82 -21.66 22.75 -3.07
C PHE A 82 -21.12 22.32 -4.44
N LYS A 83 -20.64 21.07 -4.59
CA LYS A 83 -20.03 20.51 -5.81
C LYS A 83 -18.73 21.17 -6.28
N ILE A 84 -18.26 22.22 -5.64
CA ILE A 84 -17.13 23.04 -6.06
C ILE A 84 -15.97 22.97 -5.05
N ILE A 85 -16.23 23.23 -3.78
CA ILE A 85 -15.21 23.40 -2.75
C ILE A 85 -14.76 22.03 -2.20
N PRO A 86 -13.47 21.64 -2.31
CA PRO A 86 -12.96 20.40 -1.71
C PRO A 86 -13.14 20.42 -0.19
N TYR A 87 -13.88 19.44 0.35
CA TYR A 87 -14.17 19.34 1.78
C TYR A 87 -13.43 18.16 2.43
N ARG A 88 -14.12 17.23 3.02
CA ARG A 88 -13.55 16.09 3.74
C ARG A 88 -13.18 14.93 2.82
N ARG A 89 -12.30 14.05 3.30
CA ARG A 89 -12.17 12.71 2.73
C ARG A 89 -13.16 11.77 3.41
N PRO A 90 -13.82 10.88 2.66
CA PRO A 90 -14.84 9.97 3.21
C PRO A 90 -14.22 8.93 4.16
N SER A 91 -12.93 8.64 4.03
CA SER A 91 -12.22 7.70 4.90
C SER A 91 -10.77 8.10 5.13
N SER A 92 -10.12 7.47 6.11
CA SER A 92 -8.70 7.61 6.43
C SER A 92 -7.80 6.71 5.57
N SER A 93 -8.33 6.08 4.51
CA SER A 93 -7.59 5.17 3.64
C SER A 93 -6.36 5.81 3.03
N LEU A 94 -5.26 5.05 2.96
CA LEU A 94 -3.98 5.56 2.44
C LEU A 94 -3.14 4.44 1.84
N GLY A 95 -2.41 4.79 0.76
CA GLY A 95 -1.32 3.99 0.21
C GLY A 95 -1.77 2.80 -0.62
N PHE A 96 -0.89 1.81 -0.75
CA PHE A 96 -1.10 0.67 -1.64
C PHE A 96 -2.32 -0.18 -1.29
N SER A 97 -2.55 -0.43 0.00
CA SER A 97 -3.63 -1.28 0.50
C SER A 97 -4.93 -0.54 0.82
N GLN A 98 -4.96 0.78 0.74
CA GLN A 98 -6.08 1.63 1.16
C GLN A 98 -6.64 1.29 2.55
N ALA A 99 -5.79 0.72 3.43
CA ALA A 99 -6.18 0.42 4.81
C ALA A 99 -6.56 1.70 5.55
N VAL A 100 -7.68 1.66 6.30
CA VAL A 100 -8.09 2.73 7.22
C VAL A 100 -7.26 2.70 8.50
N ASN A 101 -7.21 3.81 9.24
CA ASN A 101 -6.39 3.92 10.47
C ASN A 101 -6.66 2.78 11.44
N LYS A 102 -7.93 2.56 11.81
CA LYS A 102 -8.34 1.53 12.79
C LYS A 102 -7.79 0.15 12.46
N THR A 103 -7.96 -0.29 11.21
CA THR A 103 -7.51 -1.63 10.78
C THR A 103 -5.98 -1.70 10.67
N TRP A 104 -5.34 -0.60 10.23
CA TRP A 104 -3.88 -0.53 10.17
C TRP A 104 -3.23 -0.55 11.56
N ASP A 105 -3.82 0.13 12.54
CA ASP A 105 -3.31 0.13 13.92
C ASP A 105 -3.49 -1.23 14.58
N LEU A 106 -4.59 -1.92 14.30
CA LEU A 106 -4.79 -3.30 14.72
C LEU A 106 -3.71 -4.24 14.15
N TYR A 107 -3.43 -4.13 12.83
CA TYR A 107 -2.37 -4.89 12.20
C TYR A 107 -0.99 -4.62 12.83
N LYS A 108 -0.65 -3.35 13.07
CA LYS A 108 0.61 -2.98 13.72
C LYS A 108 0.73 -3.60 15.10
N LYS A 109 -0.32 -3.53 15.90
CA LYS A 109 -0.38 -4.10 17.26
C LYS A 109 -0.21 -5.62 17.23
N GLU A 110 -1.01 -6.33 16.44
CA GLU A 110 -0.99 -7.79 16.41
C GLU A 110 0.29 -8.39 15.83
N ASN A 111 1.01 -7.64 15.00
CA ASN A 111 2.24 -8.11 14.35
C ASN A 111 3.52 -7.49 14.91
N ASN A 112 3.45 -6.74 15.99
CA ASN A 112 4.57 -6.02 16.59
C ASN A 112 5.36 -5.17 15.57
N LYS A 113 4.64 -4.35 14.79
CA LYS A 113 5.18 -3.51 13.71
C LYS A 113 4.86 -2.02 13.90
N PRO A 114 5.29 -1.38 14.99
CA PRO A 114 4.88 -0.01 15.34
C PRO A 114 5.23 1.02 14.25
N ILE A 115 6.34 0.83 13.53
CA ILE A 115 6.83 1.75 12.48
C ILE A 115 6.36 1.41 11.06
N ALA A 116 5.43 0.45 10.88
CA ALA A 116 4.95 0.08 9.55
C ALA A 116 4.21 1.26 8.89
N LEU A 117 4.49 1.49 7.60
CA LEU A 117 3.94 2.59 6.82
C LEU A 117 3.02 2.06 5.70
N ARG A 118 1.81 2.60 5.57
CA ARG A 118 0.84 2.26 4.51
C ARG A 118 1.32 2.58 3.09
N ILE A 119 2.28 3.48 2.96
CA ILE A 119 2.91 3.87 1.70
C ILE A 119 4.09 2.97 1.33
N SER A 120 4.40 1.96 2.13
CA SER A 120 5.42 0.94 1.83
C SER A 120 4.76 -0.28 1.19
N PHE A 121 5.22 -0.66 -0.01
CA PHE A 121 4.72 -1.86 -0.68
C PHE A 121 4.96 -3.12 0.15
N LYS A 122 6.13 -3.24 0.80
CA LYS A 122 6.45 -4.35 1.73
C LYS A 122 5.39 -4.47 2.84
N ASN A 123 5.09 -3.36 3.51
CA ASN A 123 4.17 -3.38 4.64
C ASN A 123 2.72 -3.58 4.18
N SER A 124 2.34 -3.01 3.04
CA SER A 124 0.99 -3.19 2.47
C SER A 124 0.74 -4.61 1.98
N SER A 125 1.74 -5.25 1.35
CA SER A 125 1.63 -6.67 0.95
C SER A 125 1.49 -7.59 2.17
N ASP A 126 2.28 -7.36 3.22
CA ASP A 126 2.20 -8.12 4.47
C ASP A 126 0.85 -7.88 5.19
N PHE A 127 0.36 -6.64 5.19
CA PHE A 127 -0.96 -6.29 5.73
C PHE A 127 -2.10 -7.03 5.01
N ILE A 128 -2.09 -7.06 3.68
CA ILE A 128 -3.13 -7.77 2.90
C ILE A 128 -3.10 -9.27 3.22
N GLY A 129 -1.89 -9.85 3.29
CA GLY A 129 -1.74 -11.24 3.70
C GLY A 129 -2.30 -11.52 5.10
N TRP A 130 -1.97 -10.69 6.09
CA TRP A 130 -2.52 -10.76 7.44
C TRP A 130 -4.04 -10.61 7.46
N TYR A 131 -4.60 -9.66 6.70
CA TYR A 131 -6.03 -9.43 6.65
C TYR A 131 -6.77 -10.65 6.10
N PHE A 132 -6.29 -11.25 5.02
CA PHE A 132 -6.87 -12.47 4.44
C PHE A 132 -6.76 -13.66 5.39
N TRP A 133 -5.59 -13.84 6.02
CA TRP A 133 -5.42 -14.86 7.05
C TRP A 133 -6.42 -14.66 8.21
N LYS A 134 -6.60 -13.45 8.68
CA LYS A 134 -7.56 -13.12 9.74
C LYS A 134 -9.01 -13.34 9.29
N THR A 135 -9.35 -12.96 8.06
CA THR A 135 -10.64 -13.24 7.42
C THR A 135 -10.93 -14.76 7.39
N ASN A 136 -9.93 -15.57 7.01
CA ASN A 136 -10.07 -17.03 7.05
C ASN A 136 -10.36 -17.54 8.46
N LYS A 137 -9.72 -16.98 9.48
CA LYS A 137 -9.95 -17.38 10.88
C LYS A 137 -11.36 -17.00 11.37
N ILE A 138 -11.84 -15.81 11.04
CA ILE A 138 -13.13 -15.27 11.49
C ILE A 138 -14.29 -15.85 10.68
N ASN A 139 -14.22 -15.70 9.35
CA ASN A 139 -15.36 -15.96 8.46
C ASN A 139 -15.23 -17.28 7.69
N LYS A 140 -14.18 -18.09 7.98
CA LYS A 140 -13.93 -19.41 7.37
C LYS A 140 -13.82 -19.40 5.84
N ILE A 141 -13.56 -18.25 5.21
CA ILE A 141 -13.38 -18.12 3.77
C ILE A 141 -12.01 -18.71 3.40
N SER A 142 -11.95 -19.51 2.32
CA SER A 142 -10.69 -20.08 1.85
C SER A 142 -9.70 -18.99 1.41
N LEU A 143 -8.42 -19.14 1.81
CA LEU A 143 -7.35 -18.21 1.39
C LEU A 143 -7.11 -18.19 -0.13
N LYS A 144 -7.58 -19.22 -0.85
CA LYS A 144 -7.52 -19.30 -2.32
C LYS A 144 -8.72 -18.64 -3.01
N ASP A 145 -9.80 -18.36 -2.27
CA ASP A 145 -10.99 -17.68 -2.80
C ASP A 145 -10.79 -16.17 -2.80
N THR A 146 -10.04 -15.69 -3.78
CA THR A 146 -9.70 -14.26 -3.91
C THR A 146 -10.92 -13.36 -3.99
N ARG A 147 -12.03 -13.83 -4.61
CA ARG A 147 -13.25 -13.04 -4.78
C ARG A 147 -13.91 -12.76 -3.43
N ASN A 148 -14.22 -13.79 -2.67
CA ASN A 148 -14.89 -13.65 -1.38
C ASN A 148 -13.95 -13.02 -0.33
N MET A 149 -12.64 -13.29 -0.39
CA MET A 149 -11.64 -12.59 0.40
C MET A 149 -11.62 -11.09 0.11
N TYR A 150 -11.72 -10.67 -1.17
CA TYR A 150 -11.77 -9.26 -1.53
C TYR A 150 -13.09 -8.61 -1.12
N LEU A 151 -14.23 -9.29 -1.26
CA LEU A 151 -15.51 -8.79 -0.77
C LEU A 151 -15.45 -8.50 0.73
N ASN A 152 -14.89 -9.42 1.51
CA ASN A 152 -14.70 -9.24 2.94
C ASN A 152 -13.68 -8.13 3.27
N TYR A 153 -12.66 -7.95 2.44
CA TYR A 153 -11.72 -6.84 2.56
C TYR A 153 -12.42 -5.49 2.39
N TYR A 154 -13.34 -5.40 1.45
CA TYR A 154 -14.09 -4.18 1.14
C TYR A 154 -15.19 -3.87 2.18
N LEU A 155 -15.95 -4.88 2.60
CA LEU A 155 -17.09 -4.75 3.50
C LEU A 155 -16.68 -4.79 4.98
N GLY A 156 -15.58 -5.46 5.31
CA GLY A 156 -15.13 -5.73 6.68
C GLY A 156 -15.58 -7.09 7.20
N TRP A 157 -15.07 -7.46 8.39
CA TRP A 157 -15.35 -8.79 8.98
C TRP A 157 -16.75 -8.97 9.53
N GLY A 158 -17.53 -7.92 9.67
CA GLY A 158 -18.90 -7.95 10.19
C GLY A 158 -19.99 -8.00 9.12
N ALA A 159 -19.61 -8.20 7.85
CA ALA A 159 -20.54 -8.23 6.72
C ALA A 159 -20.92 -9.65 6.34
#